data_bfe605ccb25ec12d76d9b900dd75514f
#
_entry.id   bfe605ccb25ec12d76d9b900dd75514f
#
_cell.length_a   1.000
_cell.length_b   1.000
_cell.length_c   1.000
_cell.angle_alpha   90.00
_cell.angle_beta   90.00
_cell.angle_gamma   90.00
#
_symmetry.space_group_name_H-M   'P 1'
#
loop_
_entity.id
_entity.type
_entity.pdbx_description
1 polymer ?
#
loop_
_entity_poly.entity_id
_entity_poly.type
_entity_poly.pdbx_seq_one_letter_code
_entity_poly.pdbx_strand_id
1 'polypeptide(L)'
;EFAQAEFGVSLFETDPETLPKNKEELELHMQLSYKQQVELAEEQAINVLLDGNKYDLTKRRCVYDITTIGIGAVKNSFTKSEGVQVEYVDPANLVWSYTESPYFDDIYYVGEIRRVHLNELKKQFPGLTEDEIKEIAGQSYSSSSMYDRNDNDDSNTIQVLYFNFKTFANDVYKVKETATGAVKTIPKSDTFNPPEEMMEEMGISKLSNSLEVLYEGVKVLGGKTLKWGMAKNMIRPKSDYSKVK
;
A
#
# COMPACT_ATOMS: atom_id res chain seq x y z
N GLU A 1 -20.02 9.57 29.07
CA GLU A 1 -20.72 10.50 29.98
C GLU A 1 -21.07 11.82 29.26
N PHE A 2 -20.13 12.55 28.66
CA PHE A 2 -20.41 13.83 27.98
C PHE A 2 -21.39 13.70 26.84
N ALA A 3 -21.19 12.72 25.93
CA ALA A 3 -22.09 12.48 24.81
C ALA A 3 -23.50 12.07 25.24
N GLN A 4 -23.62 11.36 26.35
CA GLN A 4 -24.91 10.96 26.93
C GLN A 4 -25.61 12.14 27.59
N ALA A 5 -24.88 13.02 28.26
CA ALA A 5 -25.43 14.20 28.91
C ALA A 5 -25.88 15.29 27.91
N GLU A 6 -25.12 15.48 26.82
CA GLU A 6 -25.34 16.57 25.85
C GLU A 6 -26.26 16.15 24.70
N PHE A 7 -26.17 14.89 24.24
CA PHE A 7 -26.88 14.40 23.05
C PHE A 7 -27.86 13.26 23.34
N GLY A 8 -27.92 12.77 24.58
CA GLY A 8 -28.76 11.64 24.96
C GLY A 8 -28.38 10.31 24.27
N VAL A 9 -27.22 10.26 23.65
CA VAL A 9 -26.73 9.09 22.91
C VAL A 9 -25.67 8.38 23.74
N SER A 10 -25.92 7.11 24.09
CA SER A 10 -24.89 6.24 24.66
C SER A 10 -23.96 5.80 23.51
N LEU A 11 -22.68 6.20 23.55
CA LEU A 11 -21.67 5.75 22.61
C LEU A 11 -21.37 4.25 22.76
N PHE A 12 -21.73 3.68 23.89
CA PHE A 12 -21.51 2.26 24.19
C PHE A 12 -22.83 1.69 24.70
N GLU A 13 -23.46 0.81 23.94
CA GLU A 13 -24.59 0.02 24.39
C GLU A 13 -24.09 -1.03 25.40
N THR A 14 -24.06 -0.66 26.66
CA THR A 14 -23.89 -1.61 27.75
C THR A 14 -25.26 -2.01 28.26
N ASP A 15 -25.65 -3.25 28.01
CA ASP A 15 -26.86 -3.82 28.59
C ASP A 15 -26.71 -3.79 30.12
N PRO A 16 -27.67 -3.14 30.83
CA PRO A 16 -27.59 -3.04 32.30
C PRO A 16 -27.58 -4.40 33.01
N GLU A 17 -28.03 -5.47 32.31
CA GLU A 17 -28.04 -6.83 32.86
C GLU A 17 -26.65 -7.48 32.86
N THR A 18 -25.74 -7.01 31.98
CA THR A 18 -24.36 -7.54 31.87
C THR A 18 -23.37 -6.85 32.82
N LEU A 19 -23.79 -5.79 33.50
CA LEU A 19 -22.92 -5.09 34.43
C LEU A 19 -22.72 -5.90 35.72
N PRO A 20 -21.46 -6.07 36.17
CA PRO A 20 -21.14 -6.83 37.38
C PRO A 20 -21.75 -6.18 38.61
N LYS A 21 -22.48 -6.96 39.43
CA LYS A 21 -23.17 -6.50 40.62
C LYS A 21 -22.34 -6.75 41.87
N ASN A 22 -21.42 -7.71 41.84
CA ASN A 22 -20.58 -8.09 42.97
C ASN A 22 -19.09 -7.93 42.64
N LYS A 23 -18.25 -7.88 43.66
CA LYS A 23 -16.80 -7.76 43.50
C LYS A 23 -16.20 -8.95 42.74
N GLU A 24 -16.70 -10.14 42.99
CA GLU A 24 -16.26 -11.37 42.31
C GLU A 24 -16.64 -11.37 40.82
N GLU A 25 -17.85 -10.92 40.50
CA GLU A 25 -18.31 -10.71 39.11
C GLU A 25 -17.51 -9.60 38.43
N LEU A 26 -17.11 -8.56 39.16
CA LEU A 26 -16.26 -7.50 38.62
C LEU A 26 -14.86 -8.02 38.24
N GLU A 27 -14.26 -8.85 39.13
CA GLU A 27 -12.96 -9.46 38.85
C GLU A 27 -13.02 -10.39 37.62
N LEU A 28 -14.10 -11.17 37.56
CA LEU A 28 -14.34 -12.03 36.39
C LEU A 28 -14.57 -11.23 35.09
N HIS A 29 -15.35 -10.14 35.18
CA HIS A 29 -15.59 -9.24 34.06
C HIS A 29 -14.30 -8.57 33.60
N MET A 30 -13.44 -8.13 34.51
CA MET A 30 -12.15 -7.53 34.20
C MET A 30 -11.19 -8.53 33.51
N GLN A 31 -11.29 -9.82 33.83
CA GLN A 31 -10.45 -10.83 33.20
C GLN A 31 -10.95 -11.31 31.84
N LEU A 32 -12.27 -11.40 31.66
CA LEU A 32 -12.85 -12.04 30.48
C LEU A 32 -13.44 -11.05 29.47
N SER A 33 -14.03 -9.96 29.92
CA SER A 33 -14.87 -9.09 29.09
C SER A 33 -14.40 -7.64 29.04
N TYR A 34 -13.47 -7.26 29.94
CA TYR A 34 -12.98 -5.88 29.97
C TYR A 34 -12.19 -5.55 28.71
N LYS A 35 -12.65 -4.52 28.00
CA LYS A 35 -11.92 -3.90 26.88
C LYS A 35 -11.56 -2.48 27.27
N GLN A 36 -10.37 -2.06 26.93
CA GLN A 36 -9.97 -0.67 27.09
C GLN A 36 -10.80 0.22 26.17
N GLN A 37 -11.06 1.45 26.59
CA GLN A 37 -11.82 2.42 25.77
C GLN A 37 -11.20 2.64 24.40
N VAL A 38 -9.88 2.57 24.29
CA VAL A 38 -9.15 2.66 23.03
C VAL A 38 -9.50 1.48 22.11
N GLU A 39 -9.54 0.26 22.62
CA GLU A 39 -9.90 -0.95 21.86
C GLU A 39 -11.32 -0.88 21.31
N LEU A 40 -12.27 -0.38 22.13
CA LEU A 40 -13.65 -0.18 21.68
C LEU A 40 -13.75 0.87 20.56
N ALA A 41 -13.00 1.96 20.70
CA ALA A 41 -12.96 3.00 19.66
C ALA A 41 -12.34 2.50 18.37
N GLU A 42 -11.26 1.70 18.45
CA GLU A 42 -10.62 1.08 17.30
C GLU A 42 -11.56 0.07 16.62
N GLU A 43 -12.24 -0.78 17.39
CA GLU A 43 -13.23 -1.74 16.87
C GLU A 43 -14.37 -1.04 16.13
N GLN A 44 -14.91 0.03 16.70
CA GLN A 44 -15.95 0.84 16.05
C GLN A 44 -15.43 1.52 14.78
N ALA A 45 -14.24 2.09 14.82
CA ALA A 45 -13.63 2.72 13.65
C ALA A 45 -13.42 1.71 12.50
N ILE A 46 -12.96 0.50 12.82
CA ILE A 46 -12.80 -0.57 11.83
C ILE A 46 -14.16 -0.99 11.25
N ASN A 47 -15.18 -1.17 12.09
CA ASN A 47 -16.52 -1.55 11.63
C ASN A 47 -17.11 -0.49 10.68
N VAL A 48 -17.05 0.78 11.04
CA VAL A 48 -17.52 1.90 10.19
C VAL A 48 -16.76 1.92 8.86
N LEU A 49 -15.44 1.66 8.88
CA LEU A 49 -14.62 1.61 7.68
C LEU A 49 -15.02 0.43 6.78
N LEU A 50 -15.22 -0.74 7.35
CA LEU A 50 -15.62 -1.95 6.60
C LEU A 50 -17.01 -1.78 5.98
N ASP A 51 -17.96 -1.23 6.71
CA ASP A 51 -19.32 -0.96 6.22
C ASP A 51 -19.30 0.09 5.11
N GLY A 52 -18.56 1.17 5.28
CA GLY A 52 -18.42 2.22 4.27
C GLY A 52 -17.81 1.71 2.96
N ASN A 53 -16.88 0.76 3.03
CA ASN A 53 -16.26 0.10 1.87
C ASN A 53 -17.08 -1.07 1.30
N LYS A 54 -18.24 -1.40 1.89
CA LYS A 54 -19.05 -2.57 1.49
C LYS A 54 -18.18 -3.86 1.46
N TYR A 55 -17.34 -4.02 2.48
CA TYR A 55 -16.34 -5.09 2.54
C TYR A 55 -16.94 -6.49 2.40
N ASP A 56 -18.17 -6.72 2.83
CA ASP A 56 -18.86 -8.01 2.67
C ASP A 56 -18.99 -8.44 1.21
N LEU A 57 -19.21 -7.51 0.29
CA LEU A 57 -19.27 -7.80 -1.14
C LEU A 57 -17.88 -8.18 -1.68
N THR A 58 -16.87 -7.41 -1.29
CA THR A 58 -15.48 -7.68 -1.64
C THR A 58 -15.04 -9.05 -1.12
N LYS A 59 -15.35 -9.35 0.15
CA LYS A 59 -15.07 -10.64 0.79
C LYS A 59 -15.73 -11.80 0.04
N ARG A 60 -17.01 -11.69 -0.32
CA ARG A 60 -17.73 -12.74 -1.07
C ARG A 60 -17.08 -13.02 -2.42
N ARG A 61 -16.68 -11.99 -3.15
CA ARG A 61 -15.95 -12.12 -4.43
C ARG A 61 -14.61 -12.83 -4.23
N CYS A 62 -13.81 -12.38 -3.27
CA CYS A 62 -12.53 -13.01 -2.97
C CYS A 62 -12.68 -14.49 -2.57
N VAL A 63 -13.68 -14.84 -1.76
CA VAL A 63 -13.93 -16.25 -1.39
C VAL A 63 -14.33 -17.06 -2.61
N TYR A 64 -15.14 -16.51 -3.51
CA TYR A 64 -15.51 -17.19 -4.76
C TYR A 64 -14.28 -17.43 -5.64
N ASP A 65 -13.40 -16.43 -5.78
CA ASP A 65 -12.19 -16.56 -6.59
C ASP A 65 -11.20 -17.56 -5.99
N ILE A 66 -11.02 -17.54 -4.67
CA ILE A 66 -10.18 -18.52 -3.98
C ILE A 66 -10.69 -19.95 -4.20
N THR A 67 -12.00 -20.13 -4.16
CA THR A 67 -12.60 -21.47 -4.36
C THR A 67 -12.57 -21.94 -5.81
N THR A 68 -12.62 -21.01 -6.78
CA THR A 68 -12.70 -21.34 -8.21
C THR A 68 -11.32 -21.37 -8.88
N ILE A 69 -10.50 -20.35 -8.61
CA ILE A 69 -9.20 -20.10 -9.28
C ILE A 69 -8.04 -20.42 -8.33
N GLY A 70 -8.28 -20.40 -7.04
CA GLY A 70 -7.26 -20.62 -6.01
C GLY A 70 -6.50 -19.36 -5.58
N ILE A 71 -6.87 -18.18 -6.08
CA ILE A 71 -6.21 -16.91 -5.76
C ILE A 71 -7.26 -15.83 -5.52
N GLY A 72 -7.11 -15.06 -4.44
CA GLY A 72 -7.91 -13.87 -4.17
C GLY A 72 -7.01 -12.68 -3.83
N ALA A 73 -7.39 -11.49 -4.25
CA ALA A 73 -6.63 -10.29 -3.99
C ALA A 73 -7.52 -9.08 -3.69
N VAL A 74 -7.07 -8.25 -2.76
CA VAL A 74 -7.66 -6.95 -2.43
C VAL A 74 -6.56 -5.89 -2.42
N LYS A 75 -6.93 -4.67 -2.75
CA LYS A 75 -6.06 -3.51 -2.72
C LYS A 75 -6.54 -2.56 -1.63
N ASN A 76 -5.62 -2.14 -0.79
CA ASN A 76 -5.86 -1.12 0.22
C ASN A 76 -5.25 0.20 -0.28
N SER A 77 -6.05 1.24 -0.35
CA SER A 77 -5.60 2.57 -0.74
C SER A 77 -6.06 3.61 0.27
N PHE A 78 -5.35 4.72 0.32
CA PHE A 78 -5.71 5.85 1.17
C PHE A 78 -5.75 7.12 0.34
N THR A 79 -6.91 7.77 0.33
CA THR A 79 -7.09 9.09 -0.27
C THR A 79 -7.55 10.09 0.79
N LYS A 80 -7.13 11.36 0.66
CA LYS A 80 -7.54 12.38 1.62
C LYS A 80 -9.03 12.69 1.59
N SER A 81 -9.69 12.44 0.45
CA SER A 81 -11.11 12.72 0.24
C SER A 81 -12.01 11.61 0.77
N GLU A 82 -11.57 10.36 0.68
CA GLU A 82 -12.43 9.19 0.93
C GLU A 82 -11.88 8.30 2.06
N GLY A 83 -10.69 8.63 2.59
CA GLY A 83 -10.06 7.88 3.65
C GLY A 83 -9.46 6.56 3.17
N VAL A 84 -9.56 5.52 3.98
CA VAL A 84 -9.09 4.17 3.66
C VAL A 84 -10.12 3.46 2.81
N GLN A 85 -9.69 2.96 1.66
CA GLN A 85 -10.50 2.17 0.73
C GLN A 85 -9.97 0.76 0.62
N VAL A 86 -10.89 -0.21 0.56
CA VAL A 86 -10.60 -1.62 0.33
C VAL A 86 -11.29 -2.04 -0.95
N GLU A 87 -10.52 -2.17 -2.03
CA GLU A 87 -11.01 -2.50 -3.36
C GLU A 87 -10.74 -3.97 -3.70
N TYR A 88 -11.70 -4.60 -4.37
CA TYR A 88 -11.50 -5.91 -4.97
C TYR A 88 -10.57 -5.80 -6.17
N VAL A 89 -9.64 -6.74 -6.29
CA VAL A 89 -8.76 -6.89 -7.45
C VAL A 89 -9.09 -8.20 -8.16
N ASP A 90 -9.41 -8.09 -9.44
CA ASP A 90 -9.66 -9.27 -10.28
C ASP A 90 -8.35 -10.03 -10.50
N PRO A 91 -8.28 -11.33 -10.12
CA PRO A 91 -7.09 -12.15 -10.34
C PRO A 91 -6.61 -12.21 -11.79
N ALA A 92 -7.50 -12.05 -12.77
CA ALA A 92 -7.15 -12.00 -14.18
C ALA A 92 -6.29 -10.78 -14.54
N ASN A 93 -6.43 -9.69 -13.81
CA ASN A 93 -5.71 -8.44 -14.01
C ASN A 93 -4.48 -8.30 -13.08
N LEU A 94 -4.30 -9.25 -12.17
CA LEU A 94 -3.21 -9.24 -11.20
C LEU A 94 -1.91 -9.74 -11.83
N VAL A 95 -0.84 -9.00 -11.65
CA VAL A 95 0.51 -9.34 -12.12
C VAL A 95 1.42 -9.44 -10.91
N TRP A 96 2.18 -10.53 -10.78
CA TRP A 96 3.11 -10.74 -9.67
C TRP A 96 4.35 -11.48 -10.11
N SER A 97 5.42 -11.40 -9.31
CA SER A 97 6.64 -12.20 -9.52
C SER A 97 6.38 -13.66 -9.18
N TYR A 98 7.23 -14.53 -9.71
CA TYR A 98 7.24 -15.94 -9.32
C TYR A 98 7.31 -16.08 -7.80
N THR A 99 6.53 -17.00 -7.25
CA THR A 99 6.45 -17.29 -5.82
C THR A 99 6.31 -18.79 -5.57
N GLU A 100 7.05 -19.29 -4.61
CA GLU A 100 6.91 -20.66 -4.09
C GLU A 100 6.05 -20.68 -2.81
N SER A 101 5.96 -19.54 -2.12
CA SER A 101 5.19 -19.41 -0.89
C SER A 101 3.69 -19.27 -1.17
N PRO A 102 2.83 -20.02 -0.47
CA PRO A 102 1.38 -19.83 -0.54
C PRO A 102 0.94 -18.47 0.03
N TYR A 103 1.78 -17.82 0.85
CA TYR A 103 1.51 -16.53 1.45
C TYR A 103 2.07 -15.35 0.66
N PHE A 104 2.75 -15.59 -0.46
CA PHE A 104 3.38 -14.59 -1.30
C PHE A 104 4.43 -13.71 -0.58
N ASP A 105 5.13 -14.27 0.40
CA ASP A 105 6.13 -13.52 1.18
C ASP A 105 7.39 -13.22 0.39
N ASP A 106 7.70 -14.08 -0.58
CA ASP A 106 8.89 -14.09 -1.43
C ASP A 106 8.76 -13.21 -2.69
N ILE A 107 7.59 -12.61 -2.93
CA ILE A 107 7.40 -11.76 -4.11
C ILE A 107 8.11 -10.42 -3.96
N TYR A 108 8.72 -9.97 -5.06
CA TYR A 108 9.35 -8.66 -5.14
C TYR A 108 8.59 -7.64 -5.97
N TYR A 109 7.66 -8.06 -6.84
CA TYR A 109 6.72 -7.13 -7.45
C TYR A 109 5.30 -7.69 -7.47
N VAL A 110 4.34 -6.78 -7.38
CA VAL A 110 2.92 -7.04 -7.58
C VAL A 110 2.28 -5.82 -8.21
N GLY A 111 1.33 -6.03 -9.08
CA GLY A 111 0.61 -4.95 -9.74
C GLY A 111 -0.72 -5.40 -10.30
N GLU A 112 -1.48 -4.43 -10.78
CA GLU A 112 -2.79 -4.58 -11.35
C GLU A 112 -2.86 -3.84 -12.68
N ILE A 113 -3.38 -4.50 -13.71
CA ILE A 113 -3.67 -3.88 -15.00
C ILE A 113 -5.12 -3.39 -14.95
N ARG A 114 -5.33 -2.08 -15.02
CA ARG A 114 -6.65 -1.46 -15.06
C ARG A 114 -6.90 -0.79 -16.40
N ARG A 115 -8.13 -0.89 -16.88
CA ARG A 115 -8.61 -0.05 -17.98
C ARG A 115 -9.10 1.27 -17.37
N VAL A 116 -8.47 2.36 -17.80
CA VAL A 116 -8.72 3.70 -17.25
C VAL A 116 -9.12 4.63 -18.41
N HIS A 117 -10.14 5.44 -18.19
CA HIS A 117 -10.50 6.49 -19.12
C HIS A 117 -9.43 7.58 -19.18
N LEU A 118 -9.16 8.11 -20.37
CA LEU A 118 -8.18 9.21 -20.55
C LEU A 118 -8.46 10.42 -19.67
N ASN A 119 -9.74 10.75 -19.44
CA ASN A 119 -10.14 11.83 -18.56
C ASN A 119 -9.79 11.57 -17.10
N GLU A 120 -9.93 10.32 -16.65
CA GLU A 120 -9.56 9.92 -15.30
C GLU A 120 -8.04 9.93 -15.13
N LEU A 121 -7.31 9.46 -16.15
CA LEU A 121 -5.85 9.54 -16.15
C LEU A 121 -5.36 10.98 -16.04
N LYS A 122 -5.97 11.91 -16.77
CA LYS A 122 -5.66 13.34 -16.69
C LYS A 122 -5.95 13.92 -15.29
N LYS A 123 -7.00 13.45 -14.64
CA LYS A 123 -7.34 13.82 -13.26
C LYS A 123 -6.32 13.29 -12.25
N GLN A 124 -5.86 12.05 -12.43
CA GLN A 124 -4.84 11.43 -11.56
C GLN A 124 -3.45 12.04 -11.75
N PHE A 125 -3.12 12.44 -12.99
CA PHE A 125 -1.82 13.00 -13.38
C PHE A 125 -1.97 14.36 -14.07
N PRO A 126 -2.23 15.43 -13.32
CA PRO A 126 -2.48 16.77 -13.88
C PRO A 126 -1.24 17.38 -14.58
N GLY A 127 -0.06 16.80 -14.39
CA GLY A 127 1.17 17.23 -15.06
C GLY A 127 1.35 16.73 -16.49
N LEU A 128 0.43 15.89 -17.01
CA LEU A 128 0.50 15.42 -18.39
C LEU A 128 0.08 16.51 -19.38
N THR A 129 0.92 16.71 -20.40
CA THR A 129 0.62 17.63 -21.50
C THR A 129 -0.39 17.03 -22.47
N GLU A 130 -1.10 17.87 -23.23
CA GLU A 130 -2.07 17.38 -24.22
C GLU A 130 -1.44 16.53 -25.33
N ASP A 131 -0.20 16.83 -25.70
CA ASP A 131 0.52 16.04 -26.70
C ASP A 131 0.90 14.65 -26.18
N GLU A 132 1.32 14.55 -24.91
CA GLU A 132 1.55 13.27 -24.26
C GLU A 132 0.26 12.42 -24.14
N ILE A 133 -0.87 13.05 -23.87
CA ILE A 133 -2.17 12.36 -23.80
C ILE A 133 -2.56 11.83 -25.21
N LYS A 134 -2.32 12.59 -26.26
CA LYS A 134 -2.55 12.14 -27.66
C LYS A 134 -1.64 10.99 -28.04
N GLU A 135 -0.37 11.04 -27.64
CA GLU A 135 0.58 9.95 -27.86
C GLU A 135 0.13 8.68 -27.14
N ILE A 136 -0.27 8.78 -25.86
CA ILE A 136 -0.79 7.67 -25.06
C ILE A 136 -2.06 7.09 -25.72
N ALA A 137 -2.98 7.93 -26.17
CA ALA A 137 -4.19 7.51 -26.86
C ALA A 137 -3.86 6.78 -28.18
N GLY A 138 -2.88 7.28 -28.95
CA GLY A 138 -2.42 6.62 -30.19
C GLY A 138 -1.80 5.26 -29.96
N GLN A 139 -1.08 5.06 -28.84
CA GLN A 139 -0.48 3.77 -28.49
C GLN A 139 -1.53 2.72 -28.08
N SER A 140 -2.64 3.15 -27.51
CA SER A 140 -3.75 2.25 -27.11
C SER A 140 -4.33 1.48 -28.29
N TYR A 141 -4.43 2.08 -29.48
CA TYR A 141 -4.89 1.41 -30.69
C TYR A 141 -3.95 0.30 -31.17
N SER A 142 -2.67 0.38 -30.84
CA SER A 142 -1.65 -0.60 -31.25
C SER A 142 -1.59 -1.84 -30.38
N SER A 143 -2.08 -1.78 -29.16
CA SER A 143 -1.97 -2.87 -28.17
C SER A 143 -3.25 -3.71 -28.01
N SER A 144 -4.25 -3.53 -28.87
CA SER A 144 -5.44 -4.40 -28.87
C SER A 144 -5.02 -5.82 -29.20
N SER A 145 -4.84 -6.61 -28.16
CA SER A 145 -4.52 -8.03 -28.23
C SER A 145 -5.62 -8.76 -28.99
N MET A 146 -5.24 -9.73 -29.85
CA MET A 146 -6.13 -10.59 -30.61
C MET A 146 -7.21 -11.32 -29.82
N TYR A 147 -7.14 -11.27 -28.51
CA TYR A 147 -8.07 -11.94 -27.58
C TYR A 147 -9.18 -11.04 -27.04
N ASP A 148 -9.15 -9.74 -27.30
CA ASP A 148 -10.12 -8.78 -26.78
C ASP A 148 -11.15 -8.41 -27.85
N ARG A 149 -11.99 -9.39 -28.21
CA ARG A 149 -13.10 -9.23 -29.17
C ARG A 149 -14.39 -8.69 -28.52
N ASN A 150 -14.30 -7.76 -27.61
CA ASN A 150 -15.49 -7.05 -27.15
C ASN A 150 -15.63 -5.75 -27.96
N ASP A 151 -16.52 -5.79 -28.95
CA ASP A 151 -16.85 -4.72 -29.91
C ASP A 151 -17.47 -3.43 -29.30
N ASN A 152 -17.44 -3.29 -27.99
CA ASN A 152 -17.75 -2.05 -27.28
C ASN A 152 -16.47 -1.37 -26.78
N ASP A 153 -15.50 -1.23 -27.65
CA ASP A 153 -14.24 -0.56 -27.33
C ASP A 153 -14.51 0.95 -27.29
N ASP A 154 -14.70 1.46 -26.08
CA ASP A 154 -14.66 2.89 -25.80
C ASP A 154 -13.26 3.38 -26.19
N SER A 155 -13.16 4.03 -27.35
CA SER A 155 -11.91 4.52 -27.97
C SER A 155 -11.08 5.45 -27.04
N ASN A 156 -11.60 5.76 -25.86
CA ASN A 156 -11.01 6.62 -24.85
C ASN A 156 -10.48 5.87 -23.63
N THR A 157 -10.43 4.54 -23.64
CA THR A 157 -9.87 3.74 -22.54
C THR A 157 -8.48 3.23 -22.86
N ILE A 158 -7.60 3.24 -21.89
CA ILE A 158 -6.23 2.75 -21.98
C ILE A 158 -5.95 1.76 -20.86
N GLN A 159 -5.03 0.83 -21.11
CA GLN A 159 -4.56 -0.10 -20.11
C GLN A 159 -3.38 0.51 -19.36
N VAL A 160 -3.49 0.56 -18.05
CA VAL A 160 -2.49 1.12 -17.15
C VAL A 160 -2.11 0.07 -16.10
N LEU A 161 -0.82 -0.15 -15.93
CA LEU A 161 -0.26 -1.00 -14.90
C LEU A 161 0.06 -0.15 -13.68
N TYR A 162 -0.60 -0.43 -12.57
CA TYR A 162 -0.27 0.06 -11.23
C TYR A 162 0.52 -1.02 -10.52
N PHE A 163 1.70 -0.72 -10.01
CA PHE A 163 2.53 -1.76 -9.41
C PHE A 163 3.37 -1.26 -8.24
N ASN A 164 3.67 -2.20 -7.35
CA ASN A 164 4.61 -2.04 -6.27
C ASN A 164 5.82 -2.96 -6.51
N PHE A 165 7.01 -2.48 -6.22
CA PHE A 165 8.25 -3.19 -6.40
C PHE A 165 9.14 -3.05 -5.16
N LYS A 166 9.56 -4.17 -4.58
CA LYS A 166 10.51 -4.21 -3.48
C LYS A 166 11.93 -4.21 -4.01
N THR A 167 12.76 -3.37 -3.43
CA THR A 167 14.19 -3.30 -3.73
C THR A 167 14.95 -2.86 -2.48
N PHE A 168 16.27 -2.74 -2.62
CA PHE A 168 17.12 -2.25 -1.56
C PHE A 168 17.61 -0.85 -1.91
N ALA A 169 17.47 0.08 -0.97
CA ALA A 169 18.13 1.37 -1.01
C ALA A 169 19.35 1.32 -0.10
N ASN A 170 20.47 1.80 -0.60
CA ASN A 170 21.70 1.87 0.16
C ASN A 170 21.92 3.29 0.66
N ASP A 171 21.85 3.47 1.96
CA ASP A 171 22.27 4.71 2.59
C ASP A 171 23.78 4.63 2.87
N VAL A 172 24.54 5.46 2.17
CA VAL A 172 26.00 5.52 2.30
C VAL A 172 26.41 6.78 3.03
N TYR A 173 27.17 6.61 4.08
CA TYR A 173 27.67 7.70 4.90
C TYR A 173 29.20 7.71 4.89
N LYS A 174 29.77 8.89 4.70
CA LYS A 174 31.18 9.16 4.99
C LYS A 174 31.30 9.51 6.46
N VAL A 175 32.02 8.69 7.19
CA VAL A 175 32.36 8.92 8.60
C VAL A 175 33.80 9.41 8.67
N LYS A 176 34.01 10.54 9.30
CA LYS A 176 35.33 11.10 9.54
C LYS A 176 35.52 11.35 11.02
N GLU A 177 36.57 10.78 11.57
CA GLU A 177 37.05 11.10 12.91
C GLU A 177 37.97 12.33 12.86
N THR A 178 37.67 13.31 13.69
CA THR A 178 38.49 14.53 13.81
C THR A 178 39.63 14.28 14.82
N ALA A 179 40.73 15.04 14.72
CA ALA A 179 41.85 14.96 15.63
C ALA A 179 41.47 15.14 17.12
N THR A 180 40.31 15.66 17.39
CA THR A 180 39.72 15.81 18.73
C THR A 180 38.84 14.64 19.17
N GLY A 181 38.76 13.53 18.40
CA GLY A 181 37.94 12.37 18.67
C GLY A 181 36.45 12.53 18.34
N ALA A 182 36.05 13.67 17.76
CA ALA A 182 34.68 13.89 17.35
C ALA A 182 34.40 13.21 15.99
N VAL A 183 33.29 12.45 15.93
CA VAL A 183 32.85 11.76 14.71
C VAL A 183 31.92 12.63 13.93
N LYS A 184 32.22 12.92 12.67
CA LYS A 184 31.37 13.65 11.73
C LYS A 184 30.85 12.71 10.65
N THR A 185 29.56 12.61 10.52
CA THR A 185 28.86 11.76 9.53
C THR A 185 28.23 12.64 8.45
N ILE A 186 28.49 12.33 7.19
CA ILE A 186 27.96 13.07 6.03
C ILE A 186 27.33 12.06 5.06
N PRO A 187 26.06 12.23 4.66
CA PRO A 187 25.44 11.37 3.66
C PRO A 187 26.12 11.55 2.30
N LYS A 188 26.27 10.47 1.57
CA LYS A 188 26.89 10.40 0.24
C LYS A 188 26.01 9.58 -0.72
N SER A 189 26.31 9.65 -2.00
CA SER A 189 25.67 8.84 -3.02
C SER A 189 26.06 7.36 -2.89
N ASP A 190 25.23 6.46 -3.40
CA ASP A 190 25.45 5.00 -3.37
C ASP A 190 26.79 4.59 -3.98
N THR A 191 27.25 5.36 -4.97
CA THR A 191 28.52 5.13 -5.68
C THR A 191 29.76 5.61 -4.93
N PHE A 192 29.58 6.22 -3.75
CA PHE A 192 30.70 6.71 -2.97
C PHE A 192 31.60 5.57 -2.49
N ASN A 193 32.85 5.60 -2.91
CA ASN A 193 33.90 4.71 -2.45
C ASN A 193 35.17 5.54 -2.21
N PRO A 194 35.56 5.80 -0.96
CA PRO A 194 36.76 6.56 -0.68
C PRO A 194 37.99 5.74 -1.09
N PRO A 195 39.05 6.36 -1.68
CA PRO A 195 40.32 5.71 -1.93
C PRO A 195 40.93 5.17 -0.63
N GLU A 196 41.67 4.03 -0.70
CA GLU A 196 42.27 3.38 0.47
C GLU A 196 43.24 4.32 1.22
N GLU A 197 44.00 5.13 0.48
CA GLU A 197 44.87 6.15 1.05
C GLU A 197 44.14 7.15 1.95
N MET A 198 42.92 7.56 1.58
CA MET A 198 42.12 8.46 2.41
C MET A 198 41.52 7.78 3.63
N MET A 199 41.34 6.46 3.60
CA MET A 199 40.87 5.70 4.75
C MET A 199 41.93 5.64 5.86
N GLU A 200 43.17 5.41 5.49
CA GLU A 200 44.28 5.26 6.44
C GLU A 200 44.78 6.63 6.96
N GLU A 201 45.01 7.60 6.07
CA GLU A 201 45.64 8.87 6.47
C GLU A 201 44.66 9.87 7.12
N MET A 202 43.41 9.87 6.72
CA MET A 202 42.43 10.86 7.17
C MET A 202 41.36 10.32 8.14
N GLY A 203 41.46 9.05 8.54
CA GLY A 203 40.45 8.43 9.41
C GLY A 203 39.01 8.47 8.81
N ILE A 204 38.94 8.32 7.50
CA ILE A 204 37.68 8.32 6.78
C ILE A 204 37.21 6.87 6.59
N SER A 205 36.03 6.56 7.09
CA SER A 205 35.40 5.27 6.87
C SER A 205 34.08 5.40 6.10
N LYS A 206 33.74 4.33 5.37
CA LYS A 206 32.46 4.20 4.70
C LYS A 206 31.54 3.35 5.57
N LEU A 207 30.41 3.92 5.94
CA LEU A 207 29.31 3.17 6.56
C LEU A 207 28.22 3.02 5.51
N SER A 208 27.86 1.79 5.18
CA SER A 208 26.73 1.50 4.28
C SER A 208 25.68 0.71 5.02
N ASN A 209 24.44 1.15 4.92
CA ASN A 209 23.27 0.46 5.43
C ASN A 209 22.34 0.15 4.27
N SER A 210 21.96 -1.10 4.10
CA SER A 210 21.02 -1.52 3.07
C SER A 210 19.64 -1.73 3.70
N LEU A 211 18.67 -0.93 3.25
CA LEU A 211 17.30 -0.98 3.72
C LEU A 211 16.40 -1.51 2.61
N GLU A 212 15.51 -2.42 2.95
CA GLU A 212 14.45 -2.84 2.04
C GLU A 212 13.44 -1.70 1.90
N VAL A 213 13.18 -1.29 0.66
CA VAL A 213 12.25 -0.22 0.32
C VAL A 213 11.25 -0.67 -0.72
N LEU A 214 10.06 -0.09 -0.67
CA LEU A 214 9.01 -0.31 -1.63
C LEU A 214 8.94 0.88 -2.59
N TYR A 215 8.99 0.61 -3.88
CA TYR A 215 8.70 1.59 -4.93
C TYR A 215 7.29 1.38 -5.46
N GLU A 216 6.62 2.45 -5.76
CA GLU A 216 5.33 2.45 -6.46
C GLU A 216 5.48 3.08 -7.83
N GLY A 217 4.86 2.45 -8.81
CA GLY A 217 4.91 2.90 -10.18
C GLY A 217 3.56 2.80 -10.88
N VAL A 218 3.39 3.68 -11.86
CA VAL A 218 2.25 3.66 -12.78
C VAL A 218 2.79 3.76 -14.19
N LYS A 219 2.46 2.79 -15.03
CA LYS A 219 2.95 2.71 -16.40
C LYS A 219 1.81 2.41 -17.37
N VAL A 220 1.75 3.14 -18.47
CA VAL A 220 0.86 2.79 -19.60
C VAL A 220 1.41 1.56 -20.30
N LEU A 221 0.58 0.55 -20.54
CA LEU A 221 0.99 -0.66 -21.26
C LEU A 221 1.40 -0.30 -22.71
N GLY A 222 2.62 -0.68 -23.05
CA GLY A 222 3.23 -0.31 -24.33
C GLY A 222 3.78 1.11 -24.40
N GLY A 223 3.63 1.91 -23.33
CA GLY A 223 3.97 3.33 -23.36
C GLY A 223 4.81 3.80 -22.18
N LYS A 224 4.63 5.08 -21.87
CA LYS A 224 5.40 5.86 -20.90
C LYS A 224 5.11 5.47 -19.45
N THR A 225 6.13 5.56 -18.60
CA THR A 225 5.96 5.52 -17.13
C THR A 225 5.47 6.88 -16.65
N LEU A 226 4.29 6.90 -16.01
CA LEU A 226 3.63 8.12 -15.54
C LEU A 226 4.08 8.51 -14.13
N LYS A 227 4.32 7.52 -13.29
CA LYS A 227 4.78 7.71 -11.91
C LYS A 227 5.81 6.63 -11.60
N TRP A 228 6.89 7.06 -10.95
CA TRP A 228 7.87 6.17 -10.35
C TRP A 228 8.44 6.86 -9.12
N GLY A 229 8.35 6.24 -7.97
CA GLY A 229 8.86 6.83 -6.76
C GLY A 229 8.80 5.87 -5.58
N MET A 230 9.49 6.20 -4.52
CA MET A 230 9.46 5.47 -3.28
C MET A 230 8.10 5.63 -2.61
N ALA A 231 7.55 4.52 -2.11
CA ALA A 231 6.27 4.54 -1.40
C ALA A 231 6.39 5.40 -0.12
N LYS A 232 5.31 6.10 0.21
CA LYS A 232 5.32 7.05 1.34
C LYS A 232 5.52 6.38 2.70
N ASN A 233 5.14 5.12 2.84
CA ASN A 233 5.25 4.39 4.09
C ASN A 233 6.57 3.61 4.15
N MET A 234 7.60 4.24 4.71
CA MET A 234 8.94 3.66 4.82
C MET A 234 9.14 2.72 6.02
N ILE A 235 8.27 2.79 7.05
CA ILE A 235 8.46 2.04 8.31
C ILE A 235 8.19 0.55 8.11
N ARG A 236 7.25 0.21 7.24
CA ARG A 236 6.96 -1.17 6.84
C ARG A 236 6.69 -1.19 5.34
N PRO A 237 7.67 -1.61 4.52
CA PRO A 237 7.51 -1.69 3.07
C PRO A 237 6.59 -2.85 2.70
N LYS A 238 5.29 -2.70 2.98
CA LYS A 238 4.25 -3.64 2.56
C LYS A 238 3.53 -3.11 1.34
N SER A 239 3.31 -4.01 0.39
CA SER A 239 2.49 -3.71 -0.79
C SER A 239 1.05 -3.36 -0.40
N ASP A 240 0.43 -2.46 -1.16
CA ASP A 240 -1.00 -2.12 -1.06
C ASP A 240 -1.91 -3.31 -1.42
N TYR A 241 -1.36 -4.34 -2.06
CA TYR A 241 -2.08 -5.55 -2.47
C TYR A 241 -1.95 -6.64 -1.42
N SER A 242 -3.06 -7.02 -0.81
CA SER A 242 -3.17 -8.22 0.01
C SER A 242 -3.70 -9.37 -0.84
N LYS A 243 -3.04 -10.52 -0.81
CA LYS A 243 -3.34 -11.68 -1.66
C LYS A 243 -3.19 -12.97 -0.89
N VAL A 244 -4.01 -13.94 -1.27
CA VAL A 244 -4.05 -15.30 -0.70
C VAL A 244 -4.18 -16.28 -1.86
N LYS A 245 -3.46 -17.41 -1.74
CA LYS A 245 -3.48 -18.53 -2.68
C LYS A 245 -4.21 -19.71 -2.08
#